data_6d55535bec78d9e0f4581565d796b183
#
_entry.id   6d55535bec78d9e0f4581565d796b183
#
_cell.length_a   1.000
_cell.length_b   1.000
_cell.length_c   1.000
_cell.angle_alpha   90.00
_cell.angle_beta   90.00
_cell.angle_gamma   90.00
#
_symmetry.space_group_name_H-M   'P 1'
#
loop_
_entity.id
_entity.type
_entity.pdbx_description
1 polymer ?
#
loop_
_entity_poly.entity_id
_entity_poly.type
_entity_poly.pdbx_seq_one_letter_code
_entity_poly.pdbx_strand_id
1 'polypeptide(L)'
;FSPVFMDTLALAQALLPELKRFKLDIVSNHLGLPQFNHHRASDDAMVVARMMDKFIPMLRAQGAKTVDDIERIYHSLRRTDIAKTYHMVLLVKNRTGLKNLYEMISQSYLKHFHRTPNIPKSLLIQHREGILVGSACGMGELYSAVMKGAGARELEKIASFYDYLEIQPICNNAFLIDNGKVRDRSVLEDYNRTILNLGRKLNKPVIAASDVHFMDAEDEQYRKILQAAKK
;
A
#
# COMPACT_ATOMS: atom_id res chain seq x y z
N PHE A 1 10.79 0.12 -30.70
CA PHE A 1 11.50 -0.67 -29.68
C PHE A 1 10.94 -0.27 -28.30
N SER A 2 10.33 -1.22 -27.61
CA SER A 2 9.82 -1.01 -26.25
C SER A 2 10.73 -1.77 -25.28
N PRO A 3 11.64 -1.12 -24.57
CA PRO A 3 12.54 -1.80 -23.65
C PRO A 3 11.75 -2.35 -22.45
N VAL A 4 12.10 -3.56 -22.03
CA VAL A 4 11.60 -4.15 -20.80
C VAL A 4 12.52 -3.73 -19.65
N PHE A 5 11.99 -3.08 -18.65
CA PHE A 5 12.73 -2.69 -17.45
C PHE A 5 12.54 -3.75 -16.37
N MET A 6 13.65 -4.22 -15.79
CA MET A 6 13.62 -5.12 -14.63
C MET A 6 14.24 -4.44 -13.43
N ASP A 7 13.53 -4.45 -12.31
CA ASP A 7 14.04 -3.95 -11.04
C ASP A 7 14.81 -5.06 -10.30
N THR A 8 16.13 -4.92 -10.24
CA THR A 8 17.00 -5.90 -9.56
C THR A 8 16.82 -5.95 -8.05
N LEU A 9 16.39 -4.85 -7.42
CA LEU A 9 16.01 -4.85 -5.99
C LEU A 9 14.79 -5.75 -5.77
N ALA A 10 13.80 -5.61 -6.63
CA ALA A 10 12.60 -6.41 -6.59
C ALA A 10 12.88 -7.91 -6.83
N LEU A 11 13.77 -8.23 -7.78
CA LEU A 11 14.23 -9.60 -8.01
C LEU A 11 15.01 -10.16 -6.82
N ALA A 12 15.90 -9.38 -6.20
CA ALA A 12 16.63 -9.80 -5.01
C ALA A 12 15.67 -10.12 -3.85
N GLN A 13 14.65 -9.29 -3.64
CA GLN A 13 13.64 -9.53 -2.60
C GLN A 13 12.82 -10.80 -2.83
N ALA A 14 12.56 -11.16 -4.09
CA ALA A 14 11.82 -12.36 -4.43
C ALA A 14 12.68 -13.63 -4.36
N LEU A 15 13.94 -13.56 -4.84
CA LEU A 15 14.81 -14.72 -4.97
C LEU A 15 15.63 -15.04 -3.71
N LEU A 16 15.80 -14.07 -2.80
CA LEU A 16 16.61 -14.19 -1.58
C LEU A 16 15.77 -13.87 -0.33
N PRO A 17 14.72 -14.64 -0.06
CA PRO A 17 13.77 -14.37 1.02
C PRO A 17 14.38 -14.42 2.43
N GLU A 18 15.55 -15.02 2.59
CA GLU A 18 16.33 -15.11 3.83
C GLU A 18 16.99 -13.78 4.22
N LEU A 19 17.20 -12.86 3.26
CA LEU A 19 17.82 -11.57 3.54
C LEU A 19 16.84 -10.60 4.19
N LYS A 20 17.30 -9.92 5.24
CA LYS A 20 16.52 -8.86 5.94
C LYS A 20 16.75 -7.46 5.36
N ARG A 21 17.84 -7.26 4.63
CA ARG A 21 18.25 -5.98 4.03
C ARG A 21 18.78 -6.24 2.62
N PHE A 22 18.41 -5.35 1.69
CA PHE A 22 18.72 -5.49 0.25
C PHE A 22 19.54 -4.30 -0.27
N LYS A 23 20.49 -3.80 0.54
CA LYS A 23 21.52 -2.88 0.03
C LYS A 23 22.41 -3.62 -0.94
N LEU A 24 22.96 -2.91 -1.93
CA LEU A 24 23.73 -3.48 -3.02
C LEU A 24 24.94 -4.31 -2.51
N ASP A 25 25.63 -3.79 -1.48
CA ASP A 25 26.72 -4.47 -0.79
C ASP A 25 26.29 -5.80 -0.13
N ILE A 26 25.17 -5.79 0.56
CA ILE A 26 24.65 -6.97 1.26
C ILE A 26 24.27 -8.06 0.27
N VAL A 27 23.53 -7.70 -0.79
CA VAL A 27 23.12 -8.67 -1.82
C VAL A 27 24.32 -9.19 -2.59
N SER A 28 25.29 -8.33 -2.95
CA SER A 28 26.53 -8.69 -3.62
C SER A 28 27.34 -9.71 -2.80
N ASN A 29 27.54 -9.43 -1.52
CA ASN A 29 28.24 -10.32 -0.60
C ASN A 29 27.53 -11.67 -0.43
N HIS A 30 26.21 -11.66 -0.28
CA HIS A 30 25.41 -12.89 -0.17
C HIS A 30 25.53 -13.77 -1.43
N LEU A 31 25.58 -13.16 -2.62
CA LEU A 31 25.75 -13.85 -3.89
C LEU A 31 27.22 -14.25 -4.19
N GLY A 32 28.14 -13.95 -3.28
CA GLY A 32 29.57 -14.24 -3.44
C GLY A 32 30.23 -13.46 -4.57
N LEU A 33 29.75 -12.25 -4.86
CA LEU A 33 30.34 -11.39 -5.88
C LEU A 33 31.58 -10.65 -5.34
N PRO A 34 32.54 -10.30 -6.19
CA PRO A 34 33.72 -9.53 -5.79
C PRO A 34 33.34 -8.18 -5.15
N GLN A 35 34.15 -7.74 -4.20
CA GLN A 35 34.03 -6.41 -3.62
C GLN A 35 34.19 -5.31 -4.69
N PHE A 36 33.46 -4.23 -4.53
CA PHE A 36 33.44 -3.10 -5.46
C PHE A 36 33.46 -1.77 -4.73
N ASN A 37 33.86 -0.70 -5.42
CA ASN A 37 33.90 0.63 -4.85
C ASN A 37 32.50 1.27 -4.95
N HIS A 38 31.84 1.41 -3.81
CA HIS A 38 30.55 2.08 -3.74
C HIS A 38 30.61 3.53 -4.23
N HIS A 39 29.49 3.99 -4.82
CA HIS A 39 29.30 5.35 -5.32
C HIS A 39 30.07 5.73 -6.59
N ARG A 40 30.59 4.72 -7.31
CA ARG A 40 30.98 4.87 -8.71
C ARG A 40 29.93 4.24 -9.59
N ALA A 41 29.26 5.05 -10.42
CA ALA A 41 28.15 4.58 -11.26
C ALA A 41 28.52 3.39 -12.16
N SER A 42 29.75 3.33 -12.66
CA SER A 42 30.26 2.19 -13.45
C SER A 42 30.36 0.92 -12.63
N ASP A 43 30.85 1.01 -11.39
CA ASP A 43 31.05 -0.13 -10.52
C ASP A 43 29.71 -0.64 -9.99
N ASP A 44 28.80 0.25 -9.62
CA ASP A 44 27.44 -0.08 -9.23
C ASP A 44 26.68 -0.77 -10.38
N ALA A 45 26.79 -0.26 -11.61
CA ALA A 45 26.20 -0.88 -12.80
C ALA A 45 26.80 -2.27 -13.09
N MET A 46 28.11 -2.44 -12.94
CA MET A 46 28.78 -3.73 -13.13
C MET A 46 28.31 -4.76 -12.11
N VAL A 47 28.16 -4.36 -10.85
CA VAL A 47 27.65 -5.26 -9.79
C VAL A 47 26.21 -5.69 -10.08
N VAL A 48 25.35 -4.77 -10.52
CA VAL A 48 23.98 -5.09 -10.93
C VAL A 48 23.98 -6.10 -12.08
N ALA A 49 24.84 -5.92 -13.09
CA ALA A 49 24.97 -6.89 -14.19
C ALA A 49 25.39 -8.28 -13.68
N ARG A 50 26.41 -8.35 -12.80
CA ARG A 50 26.85 -9.62 -12.17
C ARG A 50 25.77 -10.25 -11.28
N MET A 51 24.95 -9.46 -10.62
CA MET A 51 23.77 -9.99 -9.91
C MET A 51 22.79 -10.66 -10.88
N MET A 52 22.55 -10.06 -12.04
CA MET A 52 21.69 -10.67 -13.07
C MET A 52 22.25 -12.01 -13.55
N ASP A 53 23.59 -12.17 -13.68
CA ASP A 53 24.19 -13.46 -13.99
C ASP A 53 23.90 -14.55 -12.95
N LYS A 54 23.65 -14.17 -11.68
CA LYS A 54 23.20 -15.08 -10.62
C LYS A 54 21.69 -15.29 -10.61
N PHE A 55 20.93 -14.23 -10.84
CA PHE A 55 19.47 -14.30 -10.81
C PHE A 55 18.88 -15.07 -11.99
N ILE A 56 19.44 -14.96 -13.19
CA ILE A 56 18.95 -15.67 -14.37
C ILE A 56 18.91 -17.19 -14.18
N PRO A 57 19.97 -17.87 -13.70
CA PRO A 57 19.90 -19.29 -13.38
C PRO A 57 18.85 -19.63 -12.32
N MET A 58 18.70 -18.79 -11.28
CA MET A 58 17.69 -19.00 -10.24
C MET A 58 16.28 -18.90 -10.81
N LEU A 59 16.01 -17.92 -11.69
CA LEU A 59 14.74 -17.75 -12.39
C LEU A 59 14.47 -18.92 -13.34
N ARG A 60 15.50 -19.39 -14.07
CA ARG A 60 15.39 -20.58 -14.93
C ARG A 60 15.05 -21.84 -14.15
N ALA A 61 15.64 -22.03 -12.97
CA ALA A 61 15.33 -23.13 -12.06
C ALA A 61 13.85 -23.10 -11.61
N GLN A 62 13.23 -21.91 -11.61
CA GLN A 62 11.82 -21.69 -11.32
C GLN A 62 10.91 -21.76 -12.57
N GLY A 63 11.47 -22.13 -13.72
CA GLY A 63 10.73 -22.34 -14.94
C GLY A 63 10.66 -21.15 -15.90
N ALA A 64 11.43 -20.06 -15.67
CA ALA A 64 11.51 -18.93 -16.60
C ALA A 64 12.18 -19.33 -17.91
N LYS A 65 11.48 -19.13 -19.04
CA LYS A 65 12.02 -19.32 -20.38
C LYS A 65 12.08 -18.01 -21.17
N THR A 66 11.18 -17.09 -20.83
CA THR A 66 11.03 -15.78 -21.48
C THR A 66 11.06 -14.66 -20.43
N VAL A 67 11.15 -13.41 -20.88
CA VAL A 67 11.09 -12.23 -20.02
C VAL A 67 9.71 -12.14 -19.34
N ASP A 68 8.64 -12.48 -20.04
CA ASP A 68 7.28 -12.49 -19.47
C ASP A 68 7.13 -13.52 -18.35
N ASP A 69 7.85 -14.65 -18.45
CA ASP A 69 7.90 -15.63 -17.36
C ASP A 69 8.57 -15.07 -16.10
N ILE A 70 9.58 -14.21 -16.26
CA ILE A 70 10.25 -13.55 -15.13
C ILE A 70 9.28 -12.69 -14.35
N GLU A 71 8.46 -11.90 -15.03
CA GLU A 71 7.44 -11.06 -14.38
C GLU A 71 6.41 -11.91 -13.63
N ARG A 72 5.94 -12.98 -14.23
CA ARG A 72 5.00 -13.93 -13.60
C ARG A 72 5.61 -14.60 -12.37
N ILE A 73 6.86 -15.09 -12.48
CA ILE A 73 7.59 -15.72 -11.37
C ILE A 73 7.85 -14.71 -10.28
N TYR A 74 8.30 -13.49 -10.64
CA TYR A 74 8.49 -12.41 -9.70
C TYR A 74 7.21 -12.11 -8.91
N HIS A 75 6.06 -12.02 -9.57
CA HIS A 75 4.77 -11.82 -8.88
C HIS A 75 4.37 -13.01 -8.01
N SER A 76 4.74 -14.25 -8.38
CA SER A 76 4.45 -15.43 -7.58
C SER A 76 5.36 -15.60 -6.37
N LEU A 77 6.65 -15.25 -6.53
CA LEU A 77 7.67 -15.32 -5.47
C LEU A 77 7.64 -14.10 -4.55
N ARG A 78 7.23 -12.97 -5.08
CA ARG A 78 7.06 -11.79 -4.27
C ARG A 78 6.13 -12.17 -3.13
N ARG A 79 6.75 -12.34 -1.95
CA ARG A 79 5.95 -12.48 -0.74
C ARG A 79 4.96 -11.35 -0.76
N THR A 80 3.69 -11.68 -0.96
CA THR A 80 2.55 -10.78 -0.78
C THR A 80 2.48 -10.23 0.65
N ASP A 81 3.47 -10.55 1.44
CA ASP A 81 3.63 -10.25 2.86
C ASP A 81 4.21 -8.88 3.20
N ILE A 82 4.48 -8.02 2.23
CA ILE A 82 4.34 -6.60 2.53
C ILE A 82 2.82 -6.37 2.53
N ALA A 83 2.21 -6.74 3.63
CA ALA A 83 0.78 -6.56 3.82
C ALA A 83 0.46 -5.12 3.43
N LYS A 84 -0.35 -4.97 2.39
CA LYS A 84 -0.71 -3.64 1.91
C LYS A 84 -1.39 -2.93 3.05
N THR A 85 -0.81 -1.83 3.50
CA THR A 85 -1.40 -1.02 4.56
C THR A 85 -2.45 -0.08 3.97
N TYR A 86 -3.52 0.09 4.71
CA TYR A 86 -4.62 0.97 4.35
C TYR A 86 -4.95 1.89 5.52
N HIS A 87 -5.46 3.05 5.21
CA HIS A 87 -6.04 3.90 6.24
C HIS A 87 -7.34 3.30 6.77
N MET A 88 -7.60 3.52 8.05
CA MET A 88 -8.80 3.08 8.73
C MET A 88 -9.12 4.06 9.85
N VAL A 89 -10.39 4.31 10.11
CA VAL A 89 -10.82 5.14 11.23
C VAL A 89 -11.29 4.25 12.37
N LEU A 90 -10.80 4.49 13.57
CA LEU A 90 -11.22 3.82 14.79
C LEU A 90 -11.83 4.84 15.75
N LEU A 91 -13.12 4.70 16.07
CA LEU A 91 -13.83 5.57 16.99
C LEU A 91 -14.16 4.81 18.28
N VAL A 92 -13.73 5.36 19.39
CA VAL A 92 -13.98 4.79 20.71
C VAL A 92 -15.40 5.08 21.16
N LYS A 93 -16.15 4.06 21.56
CA LYS A 93 -17.53 4.17 22.08
C LYS A 93 -17.61 4.25 23.59
N ASN A 94 -16.67 3.63 24.29
CA ASN A 94 -16.66 3.49 25.75
C ASN A 94 -15.25 3.22 26.30
N ARG A 95 -15.13 3.06 27.63
CA ARG A 95 -13.84 2.84 28.29
C ARG A 95 -13.14 1.54 27.88
N THR A 96 -13.91 0.47 27.57
CA THR A 96 -13.35 -0.78 27.03
C THR A 96 -12.69 -0.55 25.68
N GLY A 97 -13.37 0.18 24.78
CA GLY A 97 -12.81 0.56 23.48
C GLY A 97 -11.57 1.44 23.61
N LEU A 98 -11.55 2.36 24.59
CA LEU A 98 -10.36 3.20 24.83
C LEU A 98 -9.15 2.34 25.25
N LYS A 99 -9.35 1.39 26.16
CA LYS A 99 -8.31 0.45 26.58
C LYS A 99 -7.82 -0.37 25.40
N ASN A 100 -8.74 -0.94 24.61
CA ASN A 100 -8.44 -1.75 23.44
C ASN A 100 -7.65 -0.94 22.39
N LEU A 101 -8.02 0.32 22.17
CA LEU A 101 -7.29 1.20 21.25
C LEU A 101 -5.85 1.44 21.72
N TYR A 102 -5.64 1.73 23.02
CA TYR A 102 -4.30 1.92 23.56
C TYR A 102 -3.44 0.66 23.46
N GLU A 103 -4.01 -0.52 23.71
CA GLU A 103 -3.31 -1.79 23.53
C GLU A 103 -2.90 -2.01 22.07
N MET A 104 -3.79 -1.77 21.11
CA MET A 104 -3.48 -1.87 19.69
C MET A 104 -2.39 -0.88 19.26
N ILE A 105 -2.47 0.39 19.70
CA ILE A 105 -1.45 1.38 19.42
C ILE A 105 -0.10 0.94 19.98
N SER A 106 -0.05 0.50 21.24
CA SER A 106 1.18 0.01 21.86
C SER A 106 1.79 -1.14 21.09
N GLN A 107 0.98 -2.13 20.71
CA GLN A 107 1.47 -3.26 19.93
C GLN A 107 1.91 -2.87 18.52
N SER A 108 1.26 -1.88 17.90
CA SER A 108 1.66 -1.37 16.58
C SER A 108 3.07 -0.78 16.58
N TYR A 109 3.47 -0.11 17.67
CA TYR A 109 4.82 0.42 17.84
C TYR A 109 5.84 -0.64 18.27
N LEU A 110 5.46 -1.54 19.18
CA LEU A 110 6.39 -2.49 19.79
C LEU A 110 6.61 -3.75 18.92
N LYS A 111 5.58 -4.22 18.20
CA LYS A 111 5.62 -5.50 17.50
C LYS A 111 5.39 -5.40 16.00
N HIS A 112 4.68 -4.36 15.53
CA HIS A 112 4.22 -4.25 14.14
C HIS A 112 4.72 -2.97 13.46
N PHE A 113 5.80 -2.39 13.96
CA PHE A 113 6.41 -1.21 13.37
C PHE A 113 7.23 -1.59 12.15
N HIS A 114 6.82 -1.07 10.99
CA HIS A 114 7.58 -1.17 9.75
C HIS A 114 7.51 0.16 9.01
N ARG A 115 8.54 1.01 9.17
CA ARG A 115 8.59 2.43 8.76
C ARG A 115 7.54 3.29 9.46
N THR A 116 6.34 2.77 9.63
CA THR A 116 5.21 3.36 10.37
C THR A 116 4.59 2.29 11.27
N PRO A 117 3.88 2.69 12.34
CA PRO A 117 3.13 1.74 13.14
C PRO A 117 1.95 1.17 12.33
N ASN A 118 1.76 -0.14 12.38
CA ASN A 118 0.70 -0.83 11.66
C ASN A 118 -0.13 -1.67 12.61
N ILE A 119 -1.44 -1.74 12.39
CA ILE A 119 -2.34 -2.58 13.17
C ILE A 119 -2.84 -3.72 12.25
N PRO A 120 -2.38 -4.97 12.47
CA PRO A 120 -2.92 -6.11 11.72
C PRO A 120 -4.44 -6.26 11.93
N LYS A 121 -5.18 -6.63 10.87
CA LYS A 121 -6.62 -6.87 10.99
C LYS A 121 -6.97 -7.92 12.08
N SER A 122 -6.13 -8.94 12.25
CA SER A 122 -6.28 -9.94 13.32
C SER A 122 -6.24 -9.32 14.71
N LEU A 123 -5.32 -8.38 14.95
CA LEU A 123 -5.22 -7.66 16.22
C LEU A 123 -6.45 -6.77 16.44
N LEU A 124 -6.91 -6.07 15.39
CA LEU A 124 -8.13 -5.27 15.47
C LEU A 124 -9.37 -6.14 15.78
N ILE A 125 -9.50 -7.30 15.17
CA ILE A 125 -10.62 -8.22 15.44
C ILE A 125 -10.62 -8.66 16.91
N GLN A 126 -9.46 -8.96 17.48
CA GLN A 126 -9.33 -9.36 18.89
C GLN A 126 -9.71 -8.23 19.88
N HIS A 127 -9.48 -6.98 19.48
CA HIS A 127 -9.69 -5.80 20.32
C HIS A 127 -10.86 -4.92 19.84
N ARG A 128 -11.79 -5.47 19.05
CA ARG A 128 -12.86 -4.70 18.42
C ARG A 128 -13.94 -4.20 19.39
N GLU A 129 -14.07 -4.81 20.56
CA GLU A 129 -15.08 -4.43 21.54
C GLU A 129 -14.95 -2.95 21.92
N GLY A 130 -16.07 -2.23 21.89
CA GLY A 130 -16.15 -0.81 22.22
C GLY A 130 -15.55 0.14 21.17
N ILE A 131 -15.26 -0.33 19.95
CA ILE A 131 -14.70 0.45 18.84
C ILE A 131 -15.64 0.37 17.64
N LEU A 132 -15.90 1.53 16.99
CA LEU A 132 -16.46 1.59 15.65
C LEU A 132 -15.34 1.71 14.63
N VAL A 133 -15.47 0.98 13.55
CA VAL A 133 -14.48 0.92 12.48
C VAL A 133 -15.04 1.53 11.20
N GLY A 134 -14.43 2.60 10.72
CA GLY A 134 -14.80 3.31 9.48
C GLY A 134 -13.88 2.96 8.31
N SER A 135 -14.41 3.05 7.09
CA SER A 135 -13.68 2.70 5.85
C SER A 135 -12.60 3.70 5.44
N ALA A 136 -12.55 4.85 6.09
CA ALA A 136 -11.62 5.95 5.88
C ALA A 136 -11.65 6.57 4.46
N CYS A 137 -10.56 7.23 4.10
CA CYS A 137 -10.39 8.09 2.93
C CYS A 137 -10.01 7.33 1.65
N GLY A 138 -9.58 8.06 0.62
CA GLY A 138 -9.05 7.51 -0.64
C GLY A 138 -7.91 6.50 -0.49
N MET A 139 -7.20 6.52 0.63
CA MET A 139 -6.15 5.54 1.00
C MET A 139 -6.71 4.34 1.77
N GLY A 140 -8.01 4.28 2.03
CA GLY A 140 -8.69 3.14 2.65
C GLY A 140 -8.79 1.94 1.70
N GLU A 141 -9.00 0.75 2.28
CA GLU A 141 -9.10 -0.49 1.50
C GLU A 141 -10.31 -0.46 0.55
N LEU A 142 -11.48 -0.02 1.04
CA LEU A 142 -12.70 0.02 0.25
C LEU A 142 -12.57 0.95 -0.96
N TYR A 143 -12.15 2.19 -0.74
CA TYR A 143 -11.98 3.15 -1.84
C TYR A 143 -10.93 2.67 -2.84
N SER A 144 -9.81 2.12 -2.35
CA SER A 144 -8.77 1.53 -3.22
C SER A 144 -9.29 0.37 -4.06
N ALA A 145 -10.19 -0.45 -3.52
CA ALA A 145 -10.82 -1.56 -4.27
C ALA A 145 -11.79 -1.03 -5.33
N VAL A 146 -12.59 -0.01 -5.01
CA VAL A 146 -13.48 0.66 -5.97
C VAL A 146 -12.68 1.25 -7.12
N MET A 147 -11.59 1.99 -6.84
CA MET A 147 -10.70 2.55 -7.87
C MET A 147 -10.09 1.50 -8.81
N LYS A 148 -9.85 0.30 -8.30
CA LYS A 148 -9.31 -0.82 -9.10
C LYS A 148 -10.36 -1.58 -9.89
N GLY A 149 -11.63 -1.22 -9.78
CA GLY A 149 -12.73 -1.92 -10.44
C GLY A 149 -13.00 -3.31 -9.86
N ALA A 150 -12.79 -3.50 -8.55
CA ALA A 150 -13.07 -4.76 -7.88
C ALA A 150 -14.54 -5.19 -8.07
N GLY A 151 -14.76 -6.49 -8.21
CA GLY A 151 -16.10 -7.05 -8.43
C GLY A 151 -17.04 -6.87 -7.23
N ALA A 152 -18.36 -6.91 -7.46
CA ALA A 152 -19.37 -6.64 -6.44
C ALA A 152 -19.20 -7.51 -5.18
N ARG A 153 -18.91 -8.80 -5.33
CA ARG A 153 -18.68 -9.71 -4.19
C ARG A 153 -17.49 -9.31 -3.34
N GLU A 154 -16.41 -8.86 -3.96
CA GLU A 154 -15.21 -8.42 -3.26
C GLU A 154 -15.47 -7.11 -2.50
N LEU A 155 -16.14 -6.16 -3.15
CA LEU A 155 -16.52 -4.90 -2.51
C LEU A 155 -17.45 -5.12 -1.32
N GLU A 156 -18.43 -6.02 -1.43
CA GLU A 156 -19.32 -6.39 -0.32
C GLU A 156 -18.55 -7.02 0.84
N LYS A 157 -17.63 -7.93 0.54
CA LYS A 157 -16.77 -8.57 1.55
C LYS A 157 -15.91 -7.54 2.29
N ILE A 158 -15.29 -6.61 1.56
CA ILE A 158 -14.50 -5.52 2.16
C ILE A 158 -15.39 -4.61 2.99
N ALA A 159 -16.51 -4.13 2.44
CA ALA A 159 -17.42 -3.21 3.12
C ALA A 159 -18.05 -3.84 4.37
N SER A 160 -18.27 -5.15 4.37
CA SER A 160 -18.85 -5.87 5.52
C SER A 160 -17.99 -5.81 6.78
N PHE A 161 -16.69 -5.59 6.63
CA PHE A 161 -15.75 -5.48 7.76
C PHE A 161 -15.96 -4.21 8.59
N TYR A 162 -16.42 -3.13 7.97
CA TYR A 162 -16.58 -1.80 8.60
C TYR A 162 -17.97 -1.65 9.27
N ASP A 163 -18.04 -0.85 10.32
CA ASP A 163 -19.30 -0.49 10.97
C ASP A 163 -20.03 0.61 10.19
N TYR A 164 -19.28 1.50 9.55
CA TYR A 164 -19.79 2.54 8.66
C TYR A 164 -18.81 2.77 7.49
N LEU A 165 -19.34 3.34 6.42
CA LEU A 165 -18.55 3.66 5.23
C LEU A 165 -18.38 5.18 5.10
N GLU A 166 -17.35 5.61 4.40
CA GLU A 166 -17.04 7.03 4.20
C GLU A 166 -16.97 7.36 2.72
N ILE A 167 -17.53 8.52 2.37
CA ILE A 167 -17.30 9.20 1.10
C ILE A 167 -16.65 10.55 1.37
N GLN A 168 -15.92 11.08 0.39
CA GLN A 168 -15.22 12.36 0.51
C GLN A 168 -15.66 13.33 -0.58
N PRO A 169 -15.48 14.66 -0.35
CA PRO A 169 -15.61 15.64 -1.42
C PRO A 169 -14.76 15.27 -2.62
N ILE A 170 -15.28 15.50 -3.81
CA ILE A 170 -14.59 15.13 -5.06
C ILE A 170 -13.22 15.83 -5.16
N CYS A 171 -13.10 17.06 -4.65
CA CYS A 171 -11.85 17.82 -4.66
C CYS A 171 -10.69 17.12 -3.93
N ASN A 172 -10.97 16.31 -2.90
CA ASN A 172 -9.93 15.57 -2.17
C ASN A 172 -9.19 14.55 -3.05
N ASN A 173 -9.87 14.07 -4.10
CA ASN A 173 -9.31 13.09 -5.02
C ASN A 173 -9.08 13.67 -6.44
N ALA A 174 -9.22 14.99 -6.63
CA ALA A 174 -9.03 15.65 -7.93
C ALA A 174 -7.63 15.42 -8.52
N PHE A 175 -6.61 15.27 -7.66
CA PHE A 175 -5.24 14.93 -8.08
C PHE A 175 -5.13 13.63 -8.90
N LEU A 176 -6.13 12.74 -8.82
CA LEU A 176 -6.18 11.52 -9.63
C LEU A 176 -6.48 11.85 -11.11
N ILE A 177 -7.22 12.94 -11.36
CA ILE A 177 -7.47 13.46 -12.71
C ILE A 177 -6.19 14.11 -13.23
N ASP A 178 -5.57 14.97 -12.42
CA ASP A 178 -4.34 15.68 -12.78
C ASP A 178 -3.19 14.73 -13.13
N ASN A 179 -3.13 13.57 -12.44
CA ASN A 179 -2.13 12.53 -12.67
C ASN A 179 -2.55 11.52 -13.76
N GLY A 180 -3.66 11.73 -14.47
CA GLY A 180 -4.15 10.85 -15.53
C GLY A 180 -4.61 9.46 -15.06
N LYS A 181 -4.81 9.25 -13.75
CA LYS A 181 -5.29 7.96 -13.21
C LYS A 181 -6.78 7.74 -13.39
N VAL A 182 -7.55 8.81 -13.47
CA VAL A 182 -8.97 8.81 -13.82
C VAL A 182 -9.23 9.85 -14.89
N ARG A 183 -10.21 9.60 -15.75
CA ARG A 183 -10.47 10.43 -16.91
C ARG A 183 -11.01 11.82 -16.53
N ASP A 184 -11.96 11.88 -15.64
CA ASP A 184 -12.67 13.10 -15.29
C ASP A 184 -13.39 12.99 -13.93
N ARG A 185 -14.06 14.09 -13.55
CA ARG A 185 -14.81 14.21 -12.31
C ARG A 185 -15.94 13.19 -12.18
N SER A 186 -16.61 12.80 -13.28
CA SER A 186 -17.73 11.86 -13.24
C SER A 186 -17.32 10.50 -12.69
N VAL A 187 -16.08 10.06 -12.98
CA VAL A 187 -15.52 8.81 -12.45
C VAL A 187 -15.39 8.87 -10.92
N LEU A 188 -14.96 10.00 -10.38
CA LEU A 188 -14.85 10.18 -8.93
C LEU A 188 -16.23 10.21 -8.25
N GLU A 189 -17.24 10.78 -8.92
CA GLU A 189 -18.63 10.76 -8.47
C GLU A 189 -19.18 9.32 -8.48
N ASP A 190 -18.84 8.52 -9.48
CA ASP A 190 -19.25 7.12 -9.56
C ASP A 190 -18.60 6.26 -8.46
N TYR A 191 -17.38 6.57 -8.04
CA TYR A 191 -16.76 5.92 -6.87
C TYR A 191 -17.57 6.19 -5.60
N ASN A 192 -17.92 7.44 -5.34
CA ASN A 192 -18.76 7.79 -4.19
C ASN A 192 -20.14 7.13 -4.29
N ARG A 193 -20.76 7.13 -5.47
CA ARG A 193 -22.06 6.48 -5.71
C ARG A 193 -21.99 4.97 -5.46
N THR A 194 -20.91 4.32 -5.85
CA THR A 194 -20.67 2.90 -5.57
C THR A 194 -20.65 2.63 -4.07
N ILE A 195 -19.93 3.44 -3.29
CA ILE A 195 -19.88 3.30 -1.81
C ILE A 195 -21.26 3.56 -1.18
N LEU A 196 -21.99 4.57 -1.65
CA LEU A 196 -23.37 4.84 -1.20
C LEU A 196 -24.30 3.65 -1.43
N ASN A 197 -24.22 3.03 -2.61
CA ASN A 197 -25.02 1.87 -2.95
C ASN A 197 -24.65 0.65 -2.11
N LEU A 198 -23.38 0.44 -1.81
CA LEU A 198 -22.90 -0.60 -0.89
C LEU A 198 -23.44 -0.38 0.52
N GLY A 199 -23.42 0.86 1.03
CA GLY A 199 -23.99 1.20 2.32
C GLY A 199 -25.48 0.87 2.41
N ARG A 200 -26.26 1.26 1.39
CA ARG A 200 -27.68 0.91 1.30
C ARG A 200 -27.90 -0.59 1.28
N LYS A 201 -27.16 -1.31 0.43
CA LYS A 201 -27.28 -2.77 0.29
C LYS A 201 -26.95 -3.51 1.59
N LEU A 202 -25.93 -3.07 2.30
CA LEU A 202 -25.45 -3.71 3.54
C LEU A 202 -26.11 -3.14 4.81
N ASN A 203 -27.06 -2.21 4.65
CA ASN A 203 -27.71 -1.48 5.75
C ASN A 203 -26.68 -0.85 6.71
N LYS A 204 -25.64 -0.19 6.15
CA LYS A 204 -24.60 0.50 6.90
C LYS A 204 -24.70 2.01 6.71
N PRO A 205 -24.45 2.80 7.75
CA PRO A 205 -24.32 4.25 7.60
C PRO A 205 -23.22 4.60 6.60
N VAL A 206 -23.46 5.59 5.76
CA VAL A 206 -22.44 6.22 4.93
C VAL A 206 -22.36 7.68 5.33
N ILE A 207 -21.19 8.10 5.76
CA ILE A 207 -20.94 9.47 6.20
C ILE A 207 -20.08 10.23 5.17
N ALA A 208 -20.34 11.52 5.04
CA ALA A 208 -19.48 12.41 4.27
C ALA A 208 -18.39 12.96 5.20
N ALA A 209 -17.16 12.53 4.99
CA ALA A 209 -16.00 12.97 5.76
C ALA A 209 -15.15 13.90 4.90
N SER A 210 -14.84 15.11 5.41
CA SER A 210 -14.10 16.13 4.64
C SER A 210 -12.59 15.88 4.55
N ASP A 211 -12.03 15.06 5.44
CA ASP A 211 -10.57 14.78 5.49
C ASP A 211 -9.73 16.07 5.56
N VAL A 212 -10.12 16.97 6.47
CA VAL A 212 -9.52 18.30 6.63
C VAL A 212 -8.06 18.19 7.04
N HIS A 213 -7.20 18.97 6.38
CA HIS A 213 -5.77 18.98 6.62
C HIS A 213 -5.19 20.38 6.95
N PHE A 214 -6.02 21.39 6.96
CA PHE A 214 -5.70 22.78 7.34
C PHE A 214 -6.97 23.48 7.82
N MET A 215 -6.83 24.55 8.59
CA MET A 215 -7.96 25.25 9.21
C MET A 215 -8.58 26.25 8.25
N ASP A 216 -7.79 27.14 7.70
CA ASP A 216 -8.24 28.24 6.86
C ASP A 216 -7.84 28.00 5.40
N ALA A 217 -8.63 28.51 4.45
CA ALA A 217 -8.40 28.31 3.01
C ALA A 217 -7.02 28.77 2.56
N GLU A 218 -6.48 29.81 3.20
CA GLU A 218 -5.16 30.37 2.92
C GLU A 218 -4.02 29.41 3.26
N ASP A 219 -4.23 28.49 4.21
CA ASP A 219 -3.24 27.48 4.64
C ASP A 219 -2.97 26.43 3.55
N GLU A 220 -3.78 26.38 2.49
CA GLU A 220 -3.57 25.47 1.36
C GLU A 220 -2.16 25.63 0.76
N GLN A 221 -1.64 26.86 0.70
CA GLN A 221 -0.31 27.13 0.15
C GLN A 221 0.79 26.48 1.00
N TYR A 222 0.68 26.58 2.32
CA TYR A 222 1.64 25.95 3.23
C TYR A 222 1.63 24.43 3.10
N ARG A 223 0.44 23.85 2.98
CA ARG A 223 0.31 22.41 2.72
C ARG A 223 0.94 21.98 1.40
N LYS A 224 0.75 22.73 0.32
CA LYS A 224 1.39 22.48 -0.98
C LYS A 224 2.91 22.48 -0.87
N ILE A 225 3.49 23.44 -0.16
CA ILE A 225 4.93 23.53 0.09
C ILE A 225 5.42 22.30 0.87
N LEU A 226 4.74 21.93 1.96
CA LEU A 226 5.10 20.77 2.78
C LEU A 226 5.00 19.45 1.98
N GLN A 227 4.03 19.33 1.08
CA GLN A 227 3.93 18.16 0.22
C GLN A 227 5.01 18.10 -0.86
N ALA A 228 5.38 19.24 -1.43
CA ALA A 228 6.47 19.33 -2.41
C ALA A 228 7.83 18.97 -1.79
N ALA A 229 8.07 19.32 -0.53
CA ALA A 229 9.30 18.99 0.18
C ALA A 229 9.45 17.50 0.54
N LYS A 230 8.39 16.68 0.42
CA LYS A 230 8.40 15.24 0.68
C LYS A 230 8.66 14.36 -0.56
N LYS A 231 8.77 14.98 -1.72
CA LYS A 231 9.10 14.32 -3.00
C LYS A 231 10.62 14.29 -3.19
#